data_2f871a7a20ab960194ecf518fab1ae19
#
_entry.id   2f871a7a20ab960194ecf518fab1ae19
#
_cell.length_a   1.000
_cell.length_b   1.000
_cell.length_c   1.000
_cell.angle_alpha   90.00
_cell.angle_beta   90.00
_cell.angle_gamma   90.00
#
_symmetry.space_group_name_H-M   'P 1'
#
loop_
_entity.id
_entity.type
_entity.pdbx_description
1 polymer ?
#
loop_
_entity_poly.entity_id
_entity_poly.type
_entity_poly.pdbx_seq_one_letter_code
_entity_poly.pdbx_strand_id
1 'polypeptide(L)'
;MSPDVNNPAMRALTYDELVGAYREQMEALLEGGVDALLIETIFDTLNAKAAVFAAESAMQAVGREVPLMLSVTVSDIAGRTLSGQTLDAFLASVQHAPVFSIGLNCSFGAKQLKPFLEGLAARAPYYISAYPNAGLPNSLGQYDQTPGDMASEVKEYIDEGLVNIIGGCCGLSLIHISEPTRHSLIS
;
A
#
# COMPACT_ATOMS: atom_id res chain seq x y z
N MET A 1 9.83 -6.06 -9.44
CA MET A 1 10.11 -7.48 -9.74
C MET A 1 10.45 -8.18 -8.44
N SER A 2 9.87 -9.34 -8.19
CA SER A 2 10.14 -10.12 -6.97
C SER A 2 11.57 -10.58 -6.92
N PRO A 3 12.26 -10.46 -5.79
CA PRO A 3 13.56 -11.08 -5.61
C PRO A 3 13.41 -12.60 -5.63
N ASP A 4 14.42 -13.30 -6.12
CA ASP A 4 14.50 -14.74 -5.97
C ASP A 4 14.81 -15.06 -4.49
N VAL A 5 13.92 -15.79 -3.85
CA VAL A 5 14.03 -16.15 -2.42
C VAL A 5 15.29 -17.00 -2.15
N ASN A 6 15.72 -17.81 -3.13
CA ASN A 6 16.91 -18.63 -3.03
C ASN A 6 18.20 -17.88 -3.38
N ASN A 7 18.08 -16.74 -4.05
CA ASN A 7 19.19 -15.88 -4.42
C ASN A 7 18.79 -14.40 -4.28
N PRO A 8 18.76 -13.86 -3.05
CA PRO A 8 18.29 -12.50 -2.77
C PRO A 8 19.08 -11.40 -3.49
N ALA A 9 20.28 -11.68 -3.96
CA ALA A 9 21.09 -10.74 -4.74
C ALA A 9 20.69 -10.69 -6.21
N MET A 10 19.98 -11.68 -6.70
CA MET A 10 19.55 -11.75 -8.09
C MET A 10 18.45 -10.71 -8.37
N ARG A 11 18.65 -9.94 -9.41
CA ARG A 11 17.69 -8.98 -9.94
C ARG A 11 17.56 -9.23 -11.44
N ALA A 12 16.32 -9.27 -11.95
CA ALA A 12 16.09 -9.41 -13.38
C ALA A 12 16.06 -8.06 -14.12
N LEU A 13 15.98 -6.95 -13.38
CA LEU A 13 16.10 -5.59 -13.89
C LEU A 13 17.08 -4.80 -13.05
N THR A 14 17.82 -3.91 -13.68
CA THR A 14 18.64 -2.92 -13.00
C THR A 14 17.77 -1.83 -12.37
N TYR A 15 18.35 -1.05 -11.46
CA TYR A 15 17.69 0.09 -10.84
C TYR A 15 17.24 1.11 -11.90
N ASP A 16 18.12 1.44 -12.84
CA ASP A 16 17.85 2.46 -13.85
C ASP A 16 16.76 2.04 -14.86
N GLU A 17 16.74 0.76 -15.25
CA GLU A 17 15.65 0.22 -16.08
C GLU A 17 14.31 0.31 -15.36
N LEU A 18 14.28 0.03 -14.06
CA LEU A 18 13.08 0.13 -13.26
C LEU A 18 12.62 1.57 -13.07
N VAL A 19 13.55 2.49 -12.82
CA VAL A 19 13.26 3.93 -12.77
C VAL A 19 12.67 4.41 -14.09
N GLY A 20 13.24 4.00 -15.22
CA GLY A 20 12.73 4.36 -16.55
C GLY A 20 11.29 3.90 -16.76
N ALA A 21 10.98 2.65 -16.43
CA ALA A 21 9.63 2.09 -16.57
C ALA A 21 8.59 2.79 -15.67
N TYR A 22 8.93 3.06 -14.41
CA TYR A 22 8.05 3.81 -13.51
C TYR A 22 7.83 5.24 -13.97
N ARG A 23 8.90 5.91 -14.40
CA ARG A 23 8.85 7.30 -14.86
C ARG A 23 7.93 7.47 -16.05
N GLU A 24 8.03 6.61 -17.07
CA GLU A 24 7.16 6.65 -18.24
C GLU A 24 5.68 6.56 -17.85
N GLN A 25 5.32 5.62 -16.97
CA GLN A 25 3.96 5.48 -16.47
C GLN A 25 3.50 6.72 -15.68
N MET A 26 4.35 7.24 -14.80
CA MET A 26 4.00 8.37 -13.93
C MET A 26 3.87 9.68 -14.70
N GLU A 27 4.72 9.92 -15.70
CA GLU A 27 4.59 11.07 -16.61
C GLU A 27 3.23 11.05 -17.33
N ALA A 28 2.85 9.90 -17.90
CA ALA A 28 1.55 9.75 -18.56
C ALA A 28 0.36 9.96 -17.61
N LEU A 29 0.45 9.46 -16.36
CA LEU A 29 -0.58 9.69 -15.35
C LEU A 29 -0.69 11.17 -14.96
N LEU A 30 0.43 11.84 -14.74
CA LEU A 30 0.48 13.25 -14.38
C LEU A 30 -0.06 14.15 -15.51
N GLU A 31 0.30 13.86 -16.77
CA GLU A 31 -0.24 14.53 -17.95
C GLU A 31 -1.75 14.28 -18.10
N GLY A 32 -2.22 13.08 -17.74
CA GLY A 32 -3.63 12.72 -17.67
C GLY A 32 -4.42 13.40 -16.55
N GLY A 33 -3.75 14.10 -15.65
CA GLY A 33 -4.38 14.94 -14.65
C GLY A 33 -4.73 14.25 -13.33
N VAL A 34 -4.01 13.19 -12.93
CA VAL A 34 -4.25 12.52 -11.63
C VAL A 34 -3.97 13.45 -10.44
N ASP A 35 -4.68 13.27 -9.34
CA ASP A 35 -4.55 14.09 -8.13
C ASP A 35 -3.55 13.55 -7.11
N ALA A 36 -3.11 12.30 -7.26
CA ALA A 36 -2.10 11.64 -6.43
C ALA A 36 -1.42 10.51 -7.19
N LEU A 37 -0.22 10.11 -6.76
CA LEU A 37 0.47 8.90 -7.20
C LEU A 37 0.51 7.92 -6.03
N LEU A 38 0.00 6.68 -6.23
CA LEU A 38 0.06 5.60 -5.26
C LEU A 38 1.00 4.50 -5.78
N ILE A 39 2.11 4.30 -5.08
CA ILE A 39 3.01 3.15 -5.27
C ILE A 39 2.54 2.06 -4.31
N GLU A 40 1.88 1.04 -4.84
CA GLU A 40 1.29 0.00 -4.00
C GLU A 40 1.87 -1.39 -4.23
N THR A 41 1.57 -2.31 -3.31
CA THR A 41 2.04 -3.70 -3.31
C THR A 41 3.58 -3.77 -3.27
N ILE A 42 4.15 -2.92 -2.44
CA ILE A 42 5.60 -2.85 -2.24
C ILE A 42 6.04 -4.03 -1.37
N PHE A 43 6.85 -4.91 -1.92
CA PHE A 43 7.45 -6.03 -1.19
C PHE A 43 8.99 -6.04 -1.25
N ASP A 44 9.60 -5.02 -1.84
CA ASP A 44 11.05 -4.81 -1.94
C ASP A 44 11.38 -3.32 -1.82
N THR A 45 12.22 -2.97 -0.84
CA THR A 45 12.57 -1.56 -0.58
C THR A 45 13.42 -0.92 -1.67
N LEU A 46 14.24 -1.69 -2.39
CA LEU A 46 15.01 -1.15 -3.51
C LEU A 46 14.08 -0.78 -4.67
N ASN A 47 13.07 -1.63 -4.93
CA ASN A 47 12.01 -1.32 -5.91
C ASN A 47 11.25 -0.05 -5.49
N ALA A 48 10.85 0.06 -4.20
CA ALA A 48 10.19 1.26 -3.70
C ALA A 48 11.03 2.53 -3.92
N LYS A 49 12.34 2.46 -3.65
CA LYS A 49 13.25 3.60 -3.88
C LYS A 49 13.33 4.00 -5.35
N ALA A 50 13.35 3.02 -6.25
CA ALA A 50 13.33 3.30 -7.69
C ALA A 50 12.02 3.99 -8.11
N ALA A 51 10.88 3.51 -7.59
CA ALA A 51 9.58 4.11 -7.88
C ALA A 51 9.44 5.53 -7.28
N VAL A 52 9.92 5.76 -6.06
CA VAL A 52 9.94 7.10 -5.43
C VAL A 52 10.80 8.07 -6.23
N PHE A 53 12.02 7.66 -6.60
CA PHE A 53 12.90 8.49 -7.43
C PHE A 53 12.29 8.80 -8.81
N ALA A 54 11.62 7.82 -9.41
CA ALA A 54 10.90 8.00 -10.66
C ALA A 54 9.74 8.99 -10.52
N ALA A 55 8.97 8.93 -9.41
CA ALA A 55 7.88 9.85 -9.12
C ALA A 55 8.35 11.31 -9.01
N GLU A 56 9.41 11.55 -8.23
CA GLU A 56 10.00 12.89 -8.09
C GLU A 56 10.50 13.40 -9.45
N SER A 57 11.18 12.56 -10.22
CA SER A 57 11.68 12.91 -11.55
C SER A 57 10.56 13.21 -12.55
N ALA A 58 9.47 12.43 -12.52
CA ALA A 58 8.30 12.64 -13.37
C ALA A 58 7.55 13.92 -13.00
N MET A 59 7.33 14.19 -11.71
CA MET A 59 6.72 15.44 -11.23
C MET A 59 7.51 16.66 -11.66
N GLN A 60 8.85 16.58 -11.56
CA GLN A 60 9.73 17.65 -12.03
C GLN A 60 9.66 17.85 -13.55
N ALA A 61 9.64 16.77 -14.33
CA ALA A 61 9.60 16.83 -15.79
C ALA A 61 8.28 17.40 -16.32
N VAL A 62 7.16 17.00 -15.73
CA VAL A 62 5.81 17.49 -16.09
C VAL A 62 5.51 18.87 -15.51
N GLY A 63 6.25 19.29 -14.47
CA GLY A 63 6.01 20.56 -13.77
C GLY A 63 4.77 20.55 -12.90
N ARG A 64 4.36 19.37 -12.40
CA ARG A 64 3.17 19.17 -11.57
C ARG A 64 3.49 18.31 -10.36
N GLU A 65 3.34 18.88 -9.19
CA GLU A 65 3.48 18.18 -7.91
C GLU A 65 2.15 17.65 -7.44
N VAL A 66 2.12 16.38 -7.02
CA VAL A 66 0.97 15.71 -6.43
C VAL A 66 1.39 14.91 -5.20
N PRO A 67 0.48 14.62 -4.25
CA PRO A 67 0.77 13.76 -3.13
C PRO A 67 1.30 12.39 -3.56
N LEU A 68 2.40 11.95 -2.93
CA LEU A 68 2.99 10.63 -3.14
C LEU A 68 2.59 9.70 -2.00
N MET A 69 1.92 8.61 -2.32
CA MET A 69 1.43 7.63 -1.37
C MET A 69 2.17 6.29 -1.56
N LEU A 70 2.54 5.65 -0.45
CA LEU A 70 3.20 4.34 -0.47
C LEU A 70 2.34 3.30 0.25
N SER A 71 2.23 2.09 -0.31
CA SER A 71 1.54 0.98 0.33
C SER A 71 2.35 -0.31 0.25
N VAL A 72 2.68 -0.85 1.42
CA VAL A 72 3.56 -2.00 1.60
C VAL A 72 2.76 -3.28 1.74
N THR A 73 3.27 -4.37 1.21
CA THR A 73 2.71 -5.69 1.40
C THR A 73 3.60 -6.51 2.33
N VAL A 74 3.06 -6.84 3.51
CA VAL A 74 3.72 -7.78 4.42
C VAL A 74 3.40 -9.21 3.98
N SER A 75 4.41 -10.07 3.99
CA SER A 75 4.32 -11.42 3.41
C SER A 75 4.24 -12.53 4.45
N ASP A 76 4.47 -12.21 5.72
CA ASP A 76 4.43 -13.17 6.82
C ASP A 76 3.83 -12.57 8.10
N ILE A 77 3.54 -13.44 9.05
CA ILE A 77 2.99 -13.07 10.37
C ILE A 77 3.96 -12.31 11.27
N ALA A 78 5.24 -12.23 10.90
CA ALA A 78 6.24 -11.40 11.58
C ALA A 78 6.32 -9.97 11.01
N GLY A 79 5.46 -9.63 10.04
CA GLY A 79 5.39 -8.30 9.43
C GLY A 79 6.56 -7.99 8.51
N ARG A 80 7.13 -8.99 7.86
CA ARG A 80 8.22 -8.81 6.90
C ARG A 80 7.68 -8.76 5.47
N THR A 81 8.33 -7.94 4.66
CA THR A 81 8.13 -7.96 3.21
C THR A 81 8.70 -9.23 2.59
N LEU A 82 8.38 -9.53 1.34
CA LEU A 82 8.92 -10.70 0.63
C LEU A 82 10.46 -10.66 0.54
N SER A 83 11.08 -9.49 0.51
CA SER A 83 12.53 -9.32 0.57
C SER A 83 13.11 -9.41 2.00
N GLY A 84 12.28 -9.75 3.00
CA GLY A 84 12.68 -10.02 4.38
C GLY A 84 12.83 -8.79 5.28
N GLN A 85 12.44 -7.61 4.82
CA GLN A 85 12.57 -6.36 5.57
C GLN A 85 11.38 -6.14 6.50
N THR A 86 11.65 -5.60 7.69
CA THR A 86 10.62 -5.18 8.62
C THR A 86 10.00 -3.85 8.18
N LEU A 87 8.83 -3.51 8.71
CA LEU A 87 8.20 -2.21 8.48
C LEU A 87 9.08 -1.04 8.96
N ASP A 88 9.84 -1.21 10.05
CA ASP A 88 10.79 -0.20 10.51
C ASP A 88 11.92 0.03 9.52
N ALA A 89 12.47 -1.05 8.97
CA ALA A 89 13.49 -0.95 7.92
C ALA A 89 12.96 -0.29 6.65
N PHE A 90 11.69 -0.57 6.30
CA PHE A 90 11.02 0.09 5.20
C PHE A 90 10.85 1.58 5.48
N LEU A 91 10.29 1.97 6.63
CA LEU A 91 10.15 3.38 7.03
C LEU A 91 11.47 4.14 6.93
N ALA A 92 12.53 3.59 7.54
CA ALA A 92 13.86 4.19 7.50
C ALA A 92 14.39 4.35 6.07
N SER A 93 14.04 3.44 5.16
CA SER A 93 14.52 3.50 3.77
C SER A 93 13.83 4.54 2.90
N VAL A 94 12.62 5.00 3.25
CA VAL A 94 11.83 5.97 2.46
C VAL A 94 11.66 7.33 3.14
N GLN A 95 12.15 7.52 4.38
CA GLN A 95 11.98 8.76 5.14
C GLN A 95 12.62 10.01 4.51
N HIS A 96 13.49 9.84 3.52
CA HIS A 96 14.11 10.93 2.78
C HIS A 96 13.19 11.56 1.72
N ALA A 97 12.10 10.86 1.35
CA ALA A 97 11.19 11.27 0.31
C ALA A 97 9.99 12.07 0.88
N PRO A 98 9.40 12.99 0.10
CA PRO A 98 8.22 13.76 0.50
C PRO A 98 6.94 12.92 0.41
N VAL A 99 6.85 11.88 1.23
CA VAL A 99 5.71 10.96 1.27
C VAL A 99 4.54 11.60 1.98
N PHE A 100 3.37 11.60 1.36
CA PHE A 100 2.11 12.07 1.96
C PHE A 100 1.50 11.04 2.90
N SER A 101 1.39 9.79 2.45
CA SER A 101 0.86 8.69 3.26
C SER A 101 1.66 7.42 3.07
N ILE A 102 1.67 6.61 4.12
CA ILE A 102 2.24 5.26 4.09
C ILE A 102 1.21 4.28 4.64
N GLY A 103 1.17 3.08 4.12
CA GLY A 103 0.18 2.11 4.56
C GLY A 103 0.48 0.69 4.18
N LEU A 104 -0.52 -0.15 4.39
CA LEU A 104 -0.45 -1.58 4.11
C LEU A 104 -1.58 -2.00 3.17
N ASN A 105 -1.28 -2.88 2.23
CA ASN A 105 -2.30 -3.51 1.39
C ASN A 105 -2.03 -5.00 1.21
N CYS A 106 -3.09 -5.73 0.86
CA CYS A 106 -3.02 -7.12 0.45
C CYS A 106 -2.52 -8.11 1.53
N SER A 107 -2.27 -9.35 1.14
CA SER A 107 -1.83 -10.51 1.91
C SER A 107 -2.80 -10.98 2.99
N PHE A 108 -3.37 -10.07 3.74
CA PHE A 108 -4.21 -10.36 4.92
C PHE A 108 -5.56 -9.63 4.86
N GLY A 109 -6.53 -10.16 5.59
CA GLY A 109 -7.76 -9.45 5.91
C GLY A 109 -7.53 -8.38 6.99
N ALA A 110 -8.56 -7.57 7.24
CA ALA A 110 -8.45 -6.45 8.15
C ALA A 110 -7.99 -6.85 9.56
N LYS A 111 -8.55 -7.91 10.10
CA LYS A 111 -8.19 -8.40 11.44
C LYS A 111 -6.72 -8.76 11.60
N GLN A 112 -6.13 -9.40 10.58
CA GLN A 112 -4.73 -9.80 10.61
C GLN A 112 -3.77 -8.63 10.35
N LEU A 113 -4.19 -7.60 9.59
CA LEU A 113 -3.38 -6.39 9.35
C LEU A 113 -3.30 -5.47 10.57
N LYS A 114 -4.28 -5.50 11.47
CA LYS A 114 -4.38 -4.58 12.61
C LYS A 114 -3.09 -4.42 13.42
N PRO A 115 -2.41 -5.50 13.88
CA PRO A 115 -1.19 -5.35 14.68
C PRO A 115 -0.05 -4.62 13.95
N PHE A 116 0.02 -4.79 12.63
CA PHE A 116 1.02 -4.11 11.80
C PHE A 116 0.68 -2.63 11.61
N LEU A 117 -0.60 -2.31 11.48
CA LEU A 117 -1.08 -0.92 11.43
C LEU A 117 -0.85 -0.17 12.75
N GLU A 118 -1.09 -0.81 13.89
CA GLU A 118 -0.76 -0.26 15.22
C GLU A 118 0.72 0.11 15.30
N GLY A 119 1.59 -0.81 14.88
CA GLY A 119 3.03 -0.57 14.85
C GLY A 119 3.44 0.53 13.88
N LEU A 120 2.78 0.64 12.73
CA LEU A 120 3.05 1.65 11.72
C LEU A 120 2.55 3.04 12.20
N ALA A 121 1.31 3.12 12.70
CA ALA A 121 0.70 4.35 13.19
C ALA A 121 1.47 4.97 14.37
N ALA A 122 2.06 4.13 15.23
CA ALA A 122 2.85 4.61 16.36
C ALA A 122 4.19 5.25 15.97
N ARG A 123 4.70 4.99 14.77
CA ARG A 123 6.08 5.35 14.37
C ARG A 123 6.19 6.20 13.11
N ALA A 124 5.24 6.09 12.19
CA ALA A 124 5.30 6.83 10.94
C ALA A 124 4.85 8.29 11.12
N PRO A 125 5.65 9.26 10.68
CA PRO A 125 5.27 10.69 10.71
C PRO A 125 4.40 11.08 9.51
N TYR A 126 3.61 10.16 8.96
CA TYR A 126 2.80 10.29 7.76
C TYR A 126 1.35 9.93 8.03
N TYR A 127 0.44 10.33 7.16
CA TYR A 127 -0.91 9.74 7.17
C TYR A 127 -0.85 8.24 6.91
N ILE A 128 -1.71 7.49 7.59
CA ILE A 128 -1.74 6.03 7.48
C ILE A 128 -2.87 5.58 6.59
N SER A 129 -2.56 4.71 5.62
CA SER A 129 -3.56 4.08 4.76
C SER A 129 -3.61 2.56 4.97
N ALA A 130 -4.81 1.97 4.78
CA ALA A 130 -4.99 0.53 4.86
C ALA A 130 -5.93 0.03 3.75
N TYR A 131 -5.48 -1.00 3.03
CA TYR A 131 -6.23 -1.66 1.96
C TYR A 131 -6.20 -3.19 2.17
N PRO A 132 -6.93 -3.71 3.17
CA PRO A 132 -6.99 -5.14 3.45
C PRO A 132 -7.75 -5.92 2.37
N ASN A 133 -7.51 -7.22 2.30
CA ASN A 133 -8.33 -8.14 1.50
C ASN A 133 -9.69 -8.38 2.17
N ALA A 134 -10.64 -8.93 1.43
CA ALA A 134 -11.91 -9.43 1.97
C ALA A 134 -11.71 -10.75 2.75
N GLY A 135 -10.92 -10.70 3.83
CA GLY A 135 -10.46 -11.88 4.57
C GLY A 135 -9.31 -12.61 3.87
N LEU A 136 -9.22 -13.91 4.13
CA LEU A 136 -8.28 -14.81 3.46
C LEU A 136 -9.02 -15.67 2.44
N PRO A 137 -8.40 -16.05 1.32
CA PRO A 137 -9.05 -16.95 0.36
C PRO A 137 -9.26 -18.32 0.97
N ASN A 138 -10.43 -18.93 0.68
CA ASN A 138 -10.74 -20.30 1.04
C ASN A 138 -9.93 -21.31 0.19
N SER A 139 -10.14 -22.61 0.40
CA SER A 139 -9.44 -23.68 -0.33
C SER A 139 -9.66 -23.68 -1.84
N LEU A 140 -10.69 -22.98 -2.33
CA LEU A 140 -11.02 -22.79 -3.75
C LEU A 140 -10.51 -21.43 -4.29
N GLY A 141 -9.78 -20.65 -3.46
CA GLY A 141 -9.30 -19.33 -3.83
C GLY A 141 -10.36 -18.23 -3.81
N GLN A 142 -11.55 -18.50 -3.24
CA GLN A 142 -12.64 -17.53 -3.16
C GLN A 142 -12.57 -16.75 -1.84
N TYR A 143 -13.08 -15.53 -1.86
CA TYR A 143 -13.21 -14.67 -0.69
C TYR A 143 -14.66 -14.68 -0.20
N ASP A 144 -14.86 -15.08 1.04
CA ASP A 144 -16.19 -15.32 1.61
C ASP A 144 -16.61 -14.20 2.60
N GLN A 145 -15.74 -13.22 2.86
CA GLN A 145 -16.06 -12.14 3.78
C GLN A 145 -17.15 -11.22 3.20
N THR A 146 -18.19 -10.99 4.01
CA THR A 146 -19.28 -10.09 3.60
C THR A 146 -18.94 -8.62 3.78
N PRO A 147 -19.65 -7.67 3.12
CA PRO A 147 -19.51 -6.23 3.37
C PRO A 147 -19.66 -5.86 4.85
N GLY A 148 -20.60 -6.51 5.56
CA GLY A 148 -20.82 -6.26 6.99
C GLY A 148 -19.65 -6.69 7.87
N ASP A 149 -19.04 -7.84 7.59
CA ASP A 149 -17.85 -8.31 8.30
C ASP A 149 -16.70 -7.35 8.10
N MET A 150 -16.43 -6.97 6.83
CA MET A 150 -15.38 -6.02 6.47
C MET A 150 -15.58 -4.67 7.15
N ALA A 151 -16.81 -4.15 7.13
CA ALA A 151 -17.15 -2.87 7.77
C ALA A 151 -16.90 -2.91 9.27
N SER A 152 -17.25 -4.02 9.95
CA SER A 152 -17.04 -4.15 11.39
C SER A 152 -15.57 -4.21 11.77
N GLU A 153 -14.76 -4.93 11.01
CA GLU A 153 -13.32 -5.07 11.26
C GLU A 153 -12.56 -3.75 10.98
N VAL A 154 -12.91 -3.08 9.88
CA VAL A 154 -12.31 -1.78 9.50
C VAL A 154 -12.72 -0.67 10.46
N LYS A 155 -13.93 -0.74 11.01
CA LYS A 155 -14.40 0.20 12.03
C LYS A 155 -13.46 0.25 13.24
N GLU A 156 -12.86 -0.86 13.63
CA GLU A 156 -11.88 -0.87 14.72
C GLU A 156 -10.67 0.03 14.42
N TYR A 157 -10.19 0.08 13.17
CA TYR A 157 -9.10 0.95 12.77
C TYR A 157 -9.44 2.43 12.95
N ILE A 158 -10.70 2.77 12.63
CA ILE A 158 -11.21 4.14 12.71
C ILE A 158 -11.41 4.54 14.17
N ASP A 159 -12.06 3.69 14.96
CA ASP A 159 -12.35 3.94 16.36
C ASP A 159 -11.07 4.11 17.20
N GLU A 160 -10.00 3.40 16.84
CA GLU A 160 -8.70 3.48 17.50
C GLU A 160 -7.75 4.54 16.88
N GLY A 161 -8.19 5.24 15.83
CA GLY A 161 -7.40 6.28 15.18
C GLY A 161 -6.15 5.77 14.46
N LEU A 162 -6.16 4.52 14.01
CA LEU A 162 -4.99 3.89 13.37
C LEU A 162 -4.80 4.32 11.93
N VAL A 163 -5.86 4.77 11.25
CA VAL A 163 -5.83 5.09 9.82
C VAL A 163 -6.47 6.45 9.51
N ASN A 164 -5.99 7.07 8.46
CA ASN A 164 -6.54 8.29 7.88
C ASN A 164 -7.22 8.01 6.53
N ILE A 165 -6.79 6.96 5.84
CA ILE A 165 -7.27 6.57 4.52
C ILE A 165 -7.58 5.07 4.57
N ILE A 166 -8.77 4.71 4.10
CA ILE A 166 -9.23 3.32 4.07
C ILE A 166 -9.74 2.95 2.68
N GLY A 167 -9.47 1.74 2.28
CA GLY A 167 -9.96 1.13 1.05
C GLY A 167 -9.93 -0.37 1.17
N GLY A 168 -9.68 -1.05 0.08
CA GLY A 168 -9.57 -2.49 0.06
C GLY A 168 -8.75 -3.02 -1.11
N CYS A 169 -8.40 -4.31 -1.05
CA CYS A 169 -7.59 -4.99 -2.05
C CYS A 169 -8.33 -6.26 -2.56
N CYS A 170 -7.69 -7.43 -2.53
CA CYS A 170 -8.22 -8.63 -3.15
C CYS A 170 -9.57 -9.10 -2.56
N GLY A 171 -10.45 -9.58 -3.42
CA GLY A 171 -11.76 -10.11 -3.03
C GLY A 171 -12.83 -9.07 -2.75
N LEU A 172 -12.51 -7.77 -2.77
CA LEU A 172 -13.48 -6.71 -2.59
C LEU A 172 -14.20 -6.34 -3.89
N SER A 173 -15.46 -5.96 -3.76
CA SER A 173 -16.27 -5.34 -4.82
C SER A 173 -16.67 -3.93 -4.40
N LEU A 174 -17.24 -3.16 -5.33
CA LEU A 174 -17.74 -1.82 -5.03
C LEU A 174 -18.78 -1.80 -3.90
N ILE A 175 -19.53 -2.88 -3.71
CA ILE A 175 -20.51 -3.01 -2.61
C ILE A 175 -19.81 -2.98 -1.24
N HIS A 176 -18.67 -3.63 -1.09
CA HIS A 176 -17.88 -3.64 0.15
C HIS A 176 -17.37 -2.25 0.55
N ILE A 177 -17.14 -1.37 -0.44
CA ILE A 177 -16.58 -0.03 -0.19
C ILE A 177 -17.68 1.01 0.05
N SER A 178 -18.82 0.91 -0.65
CA SER A 178 -19.85 1.95 -0.66
C SER A 178 -20.91 1.80 0.43
N GLU A 179 -21.18 0.60 0.93
CA GLU A 179 -22.24 0.38 1.92
C GLU A 179 -21.96 1.01 3.30
N PRO A 180 -20.74 1.02 3.86
CA PRO A 180 -20.47 1.71 5.12
C PRO A 180 -20.76 3.22 5.06
N THR A 181 -20.64 3.83 3.90
CA THR A 181 -20.89 5.26 3.71
C THR A 181 -22.37 5.59 3.57
N ARG A 182 -23.19 4.67 3.07
CA ARG A 182 -24.64 4.90 2.92
C ARG A 182 -25.39 4.88 4.25
N HIS A 183 -24.98 4.03 5.19
CA HIS A 183 -25.63 3.94 6.50
C HIS A 183 -25.33 5.12 7.43
N SER A 184 -24.26 5.84 7.22
CA SER A 184 -23.91 7.03 8.01
C SER A 184 -24.62 8.32 7.54
N LEU A 185 -25.26 8.30 6.37
CA LEU A 185 -25.97 9.46 5.79
C LEU A 185 -27.49 9.42 6.01
N ILE A 186 -28.01 8.40 6.69
CA ILE A 186 -29.46 8.20 6.93
C ILE A 186 -29.81 8.29 8.43
N SER A 187 -28.93 8.78 9.28
CA SER A 187 -29.23 9.05 10.69
C SER A 187 -29.29 10.53 10.99
#